data_90a71fa64e971a9133efec6b820b669b
#
_entry.id   90a71fa64e971a9133efec6b820b669b
#
_cell.length_a   1.000
_cell.length_b   1.000
_cell.length_c   1.000
_cell.angle_alpha   90.00
_cell.angle_beta   90.00
_cell.angle_gamma   90.00
#
_symmetry.space_group_name_H-M   'P 1'
#
loop_
_entity.id
_entity.type
_entity.pdbx_description
1 polymer ?
#
loop_
_entity_poly.entity_id
_entity_poly.type
_entity_poly.pdbx_seq_one_letter_code
_entity_poly.pdbx_strand_id
1 'polypeptide(L)'
;MVIRDATPEDATAACEMLRASIIQLCVADHRGDPDILGRWLANKTPDNVATWADGQGRSLLVAVEEGAILAVGGLAHPGEITANYVSPQARFRGISAALLAELERRAMALGARDVALLSTETAHRFYLARGYADVGVPAGKFGTAASYPMSKTLATAP
;
A
#
# COMPACT_ATOMS: atom_id res chain seq x y z
N MET A 1 -8.27 5.59 -16.21
CA MET A 1 -7.90 5.47 -14.79
C MET A 1 -7.24 6.76 -14.31
N VAL A 2 -7.63 7.20 -13.14
CA VAL A 2 -7.07 8.41 -12.52
C VAL A 2 -6.53 8.04 -11.14
N ILE A 3 -5.31 8.50 -10.81
CA ILE A 3 -4.75 8.40 -9.46
C ILE A 3 -4.86 9.78 -8.83
N ARG A 4 -5.51 9.86 -7.69
CA ARG A 4 -5.77 11.10 -6.98
C ARG A 4 -5.72 10.92 -5.47
N ASP A 5 -5.70 12.02 -4.74
CA ASP A 5 -5.88 11.97 -3.29
C ASP A 5 -7.26 11.42 -2.95
N ALA A 6 -7.29 10.56 -1.95
CA ALA A 6 -8.56 10.10 -1.37
C ALA A 6 -9.20 11.22 -0.56
N THR A 7 -10.51 11.24 -0.55
CA THR A 7 -11.30 12.11 0.33
C THR A 7 -12.02 11.25 1.37
N PRO A 8 -12.55 11.82 2.47
CA PRO A 8 -13.31 11.05 3.45
C PRO A 8 -14.51 10.30 2.84
N GLU A 9 -15.09 10.82 1.75
CA GLU A 9 -16.18 10.17 1.03
C GLU A 9 -15.75 8.86 0.35
N ASP A 10 -14.46 8.68 0.07
CA ASP A 10 -13.93 7.44 -0.49
C ASP A 10 -13.77 6.34 0.55
N ALA A 11 -13.87 6.65 1.84
CA ALA A 11 -13.43 5.77 2.93
C ALA A 11 -14.09 4.40 2.92
N THR A 12 -15.40 4.33 2.73
CA THR A 12 -16.12 3.05 2.72
C THR A 12 -15.67 2.17 1.56
N ALA A 13 -15.65 2.70 0.35
CA ALA A 13 -15.24 1.95 -0.83
C ALA A 13 -13.76 1.56 -0.79
N ALA A 14 -12.90 2.46 -0.32
CA ALA A 14 -11.47 2.17 -0.15
C ALA A 14 -11.24 1.07 0.89
N CYS A 15 -11.98 1.12 2.00
CA CYS A 15 -11.90 0.11 3.06
C CYS A 15 -12.33 -1.26 2.54
N GLU A 16 -13.44 -1.35 1.82
CA GLU A 16 -13.91 -2.59 1.21
C GLU A 16 -12.87 -3.18 0.27
N MET A 17 -12.25 -2.35 -0.56
CA MET A 17 -11.21 -2.78 -1.50
C MET A 17 -9.97 -3.27 -0.76
N LEU A 18 -9.51 -2.55 0.28
CA LEU A 18 -8.38 -2.97 1.10
C LEU A 18 -8.61 -4.35 1.71
N ARG A 19 -9.78 -4.54 2.33
CA ARG A 19 -10.13 -5.81 2.98
C ARG A 19 -10.19 -6.96 1.97
N ALA A 20 -10.82 -6.74 0.83
CA ALA A 20 -10.90 -7.74 -0.24
C ALA A 20 -9.52 -8.09 -0.78
N SER A 21 -8.65 -7.11 -0.97
CA SER A 21 -7.27 -7.31 -1.42
C SER A 21 -6.49 -8.20 -0.44
N ILE A 22 -6.54 -7.88 0.84
CA ILE A 22 -5.85 -8.66 1.87
C ILE A 22 -6.39 -10.09 1.91
N ILE A 23 -7.70 -10.25 1.97
CA ILE A 23 -8.33 -11.57 2.09
C ILE A 23 -8.03 -12.45 0.87
N GLN A 24 -8.17 -11.90 -0.33
CA GLN A 24 -8.12 -12.69 -1.56
C GLN A 24 -6.72 -12.80 -2.16
N LEU A 25 -5.86 -11.80 -1.97
CA LEU A 25 -4.56 -11.74 -2.64
C LEU A 25 -3.38 -12.07 -1.74
N CYS A 26 -3.49 -11.86 -0.42
CA CYS A 26 -2.37 -12.04 0.50
C CYS A 26 -2.38 -13.42 1.18
N VAL A 27 -2.82 -14.44 0.47
CA VAL A 27 -2.93 -15.83 1.00
C VAL A 27 -1.57 -16.37 1.40
N ALA A 28 -0.49 -16.02 0.69
CA ALA A 28 0.87 -16.40 1.06
C ALA A 28 1.26 -15.88 2.45
N ASP A 29 0.63 -14.79 2.90
CA ASP A 29 0.90 -14.17 4.20
C ASP A 29 0.02 -14.74 5.30
N HIS A 30 -1.31 -14.72 5.12
CA HIS A 30 -2.24 -15.12 6.18
C HIS A 30 -2.66 -16.58 6.15
N ARG A 31 -2.42 -17.28 5.05
CA ARG A 31 -2.68 -18.74 4.89
C ARG A 31 -4.11 -19.15 5.24
N GLY A 32 -5.07 -18.24 5.15
CA GLY A 32 -6.46 -18.48 5.51
C GLY A 32 -6.70 -18.58 7.01
N ASP A 33 -5.73 -18.25 7.85
CA ASP A 33 -5.84 -18.32 9.30
C ASP A 33 -6.76 -17.21 9.82
N PRO A 34 -7.90 -17.52 10.47
CA PRO A 34 -8.83 -16.50 10.93
C PRO A 34 -8.25 -15.56 11.98
N ASP A 35 -7.33 -16.02 12.81
CA ASP A 35 -6.73 -15.19 13.85
C ASP A 35 -5.78 -14.14 13.23
N ILE A 36 -4.98 -14.56 12.25
CA ILE A 36 -4.09 -13.66 11.50
C ILE A 36 -4.92 -12.62 10.76
N LEU A 37 -5.94 -13.06 10.02
CA LEU A 37 -6.84 -12.17 9.29
C LEU A 37 -7.54 -11.20 10.25
N GLY A 38 -8.04 -11.68 11.39
CA GLY A 38 -8.69 -10.84 12.38
C GLY A 38 -7.78 -9.72 12.88
N ARG A 39 -6.54 -10.02 13.19
CA ARG A 39 -5.56 -9.03 13.63
C ARG A 39 -5.19 -8.04 12.51
N TRP A 40 -4.96 -8.55 11.29
CA TRP A 40 -4.56 -7.71 10.16
C TRP A 40 -5.68 -6.76 9.75
N LEU A 41 -6.91 -7.24 9.76
CA LEU A 41 -8.08 -6.45 9.32
C LEU A 41 -8.65 -5.54 10.42
N ALA A 42 -8.19 -5.68 11.67
CA ALA A 42 -8.76 -4.98 12.82
C ALA A 42 -8.79 -3.46 12.66
N ASN A 43 -7.75 -2.86 12.06
CA ASN A 43 -7.69 -1.42 11.85
C ASN A 43 -8.18 -0.98 10.45
N LYS A 44 -8.59 -1.91 9.59
CA LYS A 44 -9.13 -1.61 8.27
C LYS A 44 -10.63 -1.38 8.40
N THR A 45 -10.98 -0.21 8.90
CA THR A 45 -12.36 0.23 9.13
C THR A 45 -12.61 1.52 8.34
N PRO A 46 -13.86 1.82 7.95
CA PRO A 46 -14.16 3.08 7.27
C PRO A 46 -13.71 4.31 8.04
N ASP A 47 -13.90 4.32 9.37
CA ASP A 47 -13.48 5.45 10.20
C ASP A 47 -11.97 5.67 10.17
N ASN A 48 -11.18 4.61 10.28
CA ASN A 48 -9.72 4.71 10.19
C ASN A 48 -9.28 5.18 8.80
N VAL A 49 -9.89 4.63 7.74
CA VAL A 49 -9.56 5.03 6.37
C VAL A 49 -9.90 6.50 6.14
N ALA A 50 -11.02 6.99 6.66
CA ALA A 50 -11.38 8.41 6.61
C ALA A 50 -10.32 9.28 7.31
N THR A 51 -9.84 8.85 8.46
CA THR A 51 -8.76 9.53 9.18
C THR A 51 -7.47 9.56 8.34
N TRP A 52 -7.12 8.46 7.67
CA TRP A 52 -5.93 8.43 6.82
C TRP A 52 -6.07 9.34 5.60
N ALA A 53 -7.28 9.51 5.10
CA ALA A 53 -7.56 10.42 3.97
C ALA A 53 -7.52 11.91 4.37
N ASP A 54 -7.56 12.22 5.64
CA ASP A 54 -7.61 13.59 6.16
C ASP A 54 -6.25 14.32 6.17
N GLY A 55 -5.18 13.66 5.78
CA GLY A 55 -3.96 14.29 5.29
C GLY A 55 -2.97 14.86 6.31
N GLN A 56 -3.12 14.64 7.59
CA GLN A 56 -2.16 15.13 8.61
C GLN A 56 -0.90 14.27 8.64
N GLY A 57 0.19 14.75 8.00
CA GLY A 57 1.46 14.05 7.95
C GLY A 57 1.45 12.78 7.11
N ARG A 58 0.43 12.58 6.31
CA ARG A 58 0.30 11.41 5.43
C ARG A 58 -0.53 11.74 4.19
N SER A 59 -0.37 10.93 3.16
CA SER A 59 -1.19 10.98 1.95
C SER A 59 -1.84 9.62 1.72
N LEU A 60 -3.11 9.62 1.38
CA LEU A 60 -3.81 8.42 0.94
C LEU A 60 -4.26 8.66 -0.50
N LEU A 61 -3.85 7.76 -1.39
CA LEU A 61 -4.16 7.85 -2.82
C LEU A 61 -5.10 6.72 -3.22
N VAL A 62 -5.97 7.02 -4.17
CA VAL A 62 -6.83 6.01 -4.79
C VAL A 62 -6.65 6.05 -6.30
N ALA A 63 -6.65 4.87 -6.92
CA ALA A 63 -6.75 4.72 -8.36
C ALA A 63 -8.21 4.43 -8.70
N VAL A 64 -8.81 5.27 -9.53
CA VAL A 64 -10.25 5.24 -9.81
C VAL A 64 -10.49 5.10 -11.31
N GLU A 65 -11.43 4.25 -11.67
CA GLU A 65 -11.86 4.04 -13.06
C GLU A 65 -13.36 3.80 -13.03
N GLU A 66 -14.11 4.61 -13.80
CA GLU A 66 -15.57 4.51 -13.90
C GLU A 66 -16.27 4.48 -12.53
N GLY A 67 -15.79 5.31 -11.60
CA GLY A 67 -16.35 5.41 -10.25
C GLY A 67 -15.92 4.29 -9.28
N ALA A 68 -15.18 3.29 -9.73
CA ALA A 68 -14.70 2.21 -8.88
C ALA A 68 -13.28 2.46 -8.41
N ILE A 69 -13.01 2.19 -7.12
CA ILE A 69 -11.65 2.24 -6.57
C ILE A 69 -10.96 0.92 -6.89
N LEU A 70 -9.88 1.01 -7.67
CA LEU A 70 -9.11 -0.15 -8.13
C LEU A 70 -7.87 -0.40 -7.28
N ALA A 71 -7.36 0.61 -6.60
CA ALA A 71 -6.19 0.47 -5.75
C ALA A 71 -6.15 1.59 -4.70
N VAL A 72 -5.45 1.31 -3.61
CA VAL A 72 -5.22 2.27 -2.52
C VAL A 72 -3.74 2.28 -2.17
N GLY A 73 -3.15 3.46 -2.12
CA GLY A 73 -1.78 3.68 -1.71
C GLY A 73 -1.68 4.65 -0.56
N GLY A 74 -0.72 4.44 0.32
CA GLY A 74 -0.49 5.29 1.47
C GLY A 74 0.97 5.69 1.60
N LEU A 75 1.20 6.94 2.00
CA LEU A 75 2.52 7.50 2.25
C LEU A 75 2.49 8.24 3.58
N ALA A 76 3.32 7.80 4.54
CA ALA A 76 3.64 8.60 5.71
C ALA A 76 4.79 9.53 5.32
N HIS A 77 4.62 10.84 5.58
CA HIS A 77 5.58 11.83 5.10
C HIS A 77 6.90 11.77 5.88
N PRO A 78 8.04 11.96 5.22
CA PRO A 78 8.15 12.23 3.78
C PRO A 78 8.28 10.99 2.89
N GLY A 79 8.71 9.84 3.39
CA GLY A 79 9.15 8.76 2.53
C GLY A 79 8.86 7.34 3.00
N GLU A 80 7.81 7.10 3.79
CA GLU A 80 7.41 5.75 4.18
C GLU A 80 6.12 5.34 3.46
N ILE A 81 6.21 4.33 2.59
CA ILE A 81 5.03 3.77 1.95
C ILE A 81 4.36 2.81 2.93
N THR A 82 3.12 3.11 3.29
CA THR A 82 2.34 2.38 4.29
C THR A 82 1.31 1.43 3.69
N ALA A 83 0.94 1.64 2.44
CA ALA A 83 -0.02 0.80 1.74
C ALA A 83 0.21 0.88 0.23
N ASN A 84 0.01 -0.24 -0.45
CA ASN A 84 -0.06 -0.34 -1.90
C ASN A 84 -0.83 -1.61 -2.22
N TYR A 85 -2.15 -1.50 -2.27
CA TYR A 85 -3.06 -2.62 -2.46
C TYR A 85 -3.88 -2.43 -3.74
N VAL A 86 -4.10 -3.51 -4.47
CA VAL A 86 -4.87 -3.53 -5.70
C VAL A 86 -6.12 -4.40 -5.52
N SER A 87 -7.21 -4.01 -6.19
CA SER A 87 -8.44 -4.79 -6.21
C SER A 87 -8.20 -6.18 -6.84
N PRO A 88 -8.80 -7.24 -6.28
CA PRO A 88 -8.71 -8.57 -6.88
C PRO A 88 -9.19 -8.62 -8.33
N GLN A 89 -10.12 -7.75 -8.72
CA GLN A 89 -10.65 -7.68 -10.08
C GLN A 89 -9.78 -6.86 -11.04
N ALA A 90 -8.74 -6.19 -10.53
CA ALA A 90 -7.90 -5.29 -11.33
C ALA A 90 -6.43 -5.71 -11.37
N ARG A 91 -6.14 -6.97 -11.07
CA ARG A 91 -4.77 -7.51 -11.08
C ARG A 91 -4.18 -7.54 -12.50
N PHE A 92 -2.86 -7.47 -12.56
CA PHE A 92 -2.07 -7.66 -13.79
C PHE A 92 -2.34 -6.59 -14.86
N ARG A 93 -2.79 -5.39 -14.43
CA ARG A 93 -3.04 -4.24 -15.31
C ARG A 93 -1.99 -3.14 -15.15
N GLY A 94 -0.95 -3.36 -14.33
CA GLY A 94 0.07 -2.35 -14.05
C GLY A 94 -0.37 -1.25 -13.08
N ILE A 95 -1.50 -1.41 -12.41
CA ILE A 95 -2.07 -0.39 -11.51
C ILE A 95 -1.19 -0.20 -10.27
N SER A 96 -0.72 -1.29 -9.66
CA SER A 96 0.17 -1.21 -8.50
C SER A 96 1.48 -0.51 -8.84
N ALA A 97 2.02 -0.74 -10.04
CA ALA A 97 3.25 -0.08 -10.49
C ALA A 97 3.01 1.42 -10.72
N ALA A 98 1.89 1.80 -11.32
CA ALA A 98 1.53 3.19 -11.53
C ALA A 98 1.32 3.93 -10.20
N LEU A 99 0.64 3.27 -9.25
CA LEU A 99 0.40 3.84 -7.93
C LEU A 99 1.72 4.01 -7.16
N LEU A 100 2.61 3.01 -7.22
CA LEU A 100 3.92 3.09 -6.59
C LEU A 100 4.73 4.26 -7.15
N ALA A 101 4.75 4.44 -8.47
CA ALA A 101 5.43 5.56 -9.11
C ALA A 101 4.91 6.91 -8.62
N GLU A 102 3.60 7.04 -8.44
CA GLU A 102 3.01 8.28 -7.90
C GLU A 102 3.37 8.50 -6.43
N LEU A 103 3.39 7.43 -5.61
CA LEU A 103 3.83 7.53 -4.22
C LEU A 103 5.29 7.99 -4.14
N GLU A 104 6.16 7.43 -4.98
CA GLU A 104 7.58 7.84 -5.06
C GLU A 104 7.72 9.29 -5.50
N ARG A 105 6.94 9.71 -6.49
CA ARG A 105 6.94 11.10 -6.96
C ARG A 105 6.54 12.06 -5.83
N ARG A 106 5.52 11.70 -5.05
CA ARG A 106 5.07 12.50 -3.90
C ARG A 106 6.13 12.57 -2.81
N ALA A 107 6.78 11.45 -2.52
CA ALA A 107 7.87 11.42 -1.55
C ALA A 107 9.02 12.34 -1.98
N MET A 108 9.41 12.31 -3.25
CA MET A 108 10.44 13.21 -3.79
C MET A 108 10.03 14.68 -3.65
N ALA A 109 8.78 15.00 -3.97
CA ALA A 109 8.25 16.36 -3.84
C ALA A 109 8.28 16.86 -2.40
N LEU A 110 8.22 15.95 -1.43
CA LEU A 110 8.34 16.26 -0.01
C LEU A 110 9.80 16.29 0.50
N GLY A 111 10.76 16.07 -0.39
CA GLY A 111 12.20 16.14 -0.07
C GLY A 111 12.82 14.79 0.31
N ALA A 112 12.10 13.70 0.19
CA ALA A 112 12.65 12.37 0.49
C ALA A 112 13.68 11.96 -0.55
N ARG A 113 14.83 11.45 -0.10
CA ARG A 113 15.85 10.85 -0.97
C ARG A 113 15.69 9.35 -1.06
N ASP A 114 15.15 8.75 -0.03
CA ASP A 114 14.91 7.32 0.07
C ASP A 114 13.46 7.08 0.42
N VAL A 115 12.94 5.96 -0.05
CA VAL A 115 11.62 5.47 0.30
C VAL A 115 11.77 4.13 1.00
N ALA A 116 11.08 3.97 2.12
CA ALA A 116 11.07 2.74 2.89
C ALA A 116 9.66 2.13 2.93
N LEU A 117 9.61 0.82 3.09
CA LEU A 117 8.34 0.10 3.27
C LEU A 117 8.57 -1.24 3.96
N LEU A 118 7.48 -1.81 4.48
CA LEU A 118 7.43 -3.20 4.90
C LEU A 118 6.62 -3.97 3.86
N SER A 119 7.27 -4.89 3.15
CA SER A 119 6.62 -5.69 2.13
C SER A 119 6.01 -6.95 2.73
N THR A 120 4.82 -7.30 2.26
CA THR A 120 4.27 -8.64 2.49
C THR A 120 5.07 -9.69 1.70
N GLU A 121 4.92 -10.96 2.07
CA GLU A 121 5.45 -12.08 1.27
C GLU A 121 4.89 -12.02 -0.15
N THR A 122 3.60 -11.75 -0.28
CA THR A 122 2.90 -11.67 -1.57
C THR A 122 3.52 -10.63 -2.51
N ALA A 123 3.93 -9.47 -1.99
CA ALA A 123 4.41 -8.35 -2.80
C ALA A 123 5.94 -8.26 -2.91
N HIS A 124 6.67 -9.12 -2.24
CA HIS A 124 8.14 -9.01 -2.14
C HIS A 124 8.83 -8.95 -3.51
N ARG A 125 8.47 -9.88 -4.41
CA ARG A 125 9.03 -9.90 -5.77
C ARG A 125 8.67 -8.65 -6.59
N PHE A 126 7.47 -8.14 -6.39
CA PHE A 126 7.03 -6.92 -7.05
C PHE A 126 7.95 -5.75 -6.72
N TYR A 127 8.28 -5.57 -5.45
CA TYR A 127 9.17 -4.48 -5.03
C TYR A 127 10.62 -4.69 -5.46
N LEU A 128 11.12 -5.92 -5.36
CA LEU A 128 12.47 -6.24 -5.87
C LEU A 128 12.61 -5.86 -7.35
N ALA A 129 11.60 -6.18 -8.16
CA ALA A 129 11.60 -5.86 -9.59
C ALA A 129 11.57 -4.35 -9.87
N ARG A 130 11.21 -3.53 -8.88
CA ARG A 130 11.10 -2.07 -9.01
C ARG A 130 12.19 -1.32 -8.28
N GLY A 131 13.28 -2.00 -7.99
CA GLY A 131 14.49 -1.37 -7.46
C GLY A 131 14.57 -1.28 -5.95
N TYR A 132 13.64 -1.90 -5.23
CA TYR A 132 13.73 -1.99 -3.77
C TYR A 132 14.68 -3.10 -3.37
N ALA A 133 15.42 -2.87 -2.28
CA ALA A 133 16.32 -3.86 -1.69
C ALA A 133 15.91 -4.15 -0.26
N ASP A 134 16.12 -5.39 0.17
CA ASP A 134 15.92 -5.77 1.57
C ASP A 134 16.97 -5.08 2.44
N VAL A 135 16.53 -4.42 3.51
CA VAL A 135 17.41 -3.64 4.40
C VAL A 135 17.33 -4.08 5.86
N GLY A 136 16.67 -5.19 6.12
CA GLY A 136 16.54 -5.71 7.47
C GLY A 136 16.14 -7.16 7.50
N VAL A 137 16.08 -7.73 8.71
CA VAL A 137 15.65 -9.12 8.90
C VAL A 137 14.13 -9.21 8.75
N PRO A 138 13.63 -10.11 7.88
CA PRO A 138 12.19 -10.34 7.78
C PRO A 138 11.60 -10.81 9.11
N ALA A 139 10.46 -10.24 9.49
CA ALA A 139 9.76 -10.62 10.71
C ALA A 139 8.26 -10.62 10.46
N GLY A 140 7.56 -11.63 10.96
CA GLY A 140 6.11 -11.72 10.83
C GLY A 140 5.43 -10.55 11.53
N LYS A 141 4.37 -10.02 10.89
CA LYS A 141 3.49 -9.00 11.46
C LYS A 141 2.10 -9.59 11.53
N PHE A 142 1.39 -9.40 12.66
CA PHE A 142 0.08 -10.01 12.90
C PHE A 142 0.10 -11.56 12.89
N GLY A 143 1.28 -12.19 13.00
CA GLY A 143 1.44 -13.65 12.86
C GLY A 143 1.61 -14.12 11.42
N THR A 144 1.77 -13.22 10.45
CA THR A 144 2.04 -13.55 9.04
C THR A 144 3.41 -14.21 8.87
N ALA A 145 3.64 -14.80 7.69
CA ALA A 145 4.88 -15.53 7.39
C ALA A 145 6.12 -14.64 7.52
N ALA A 146 6.09 -13.45 6.91
CA ALA A 146 7.19 -12.48 7.00
C ALA A 146 6.74 -11.09 6.53
N SER A 147 7.37 -10.06 7.10
CA SER A 147 7.36 -8.72 6.53
C SER A 147 8.80 -8.35 6.23
N TYR A 148 9.05 -7.85 5.03
CA TYR A 148 10.39 -7.53 4.54
C TYR A 148 10.61 -6.01 4.63
N PRO A 149 11.51 -5.53 5.52
CA PRO A 149 11.91 -4.13 5.47
C PRO A 149 12.69 -3.89 4.18
N MET A 150 12.22 -2.94 3.39
CA MET A 150 12.82 -2.63 2.09
C MET A 150 13.00 -1.12 1.92
N SER A 151 13.97 -0.75 1.09
CA SER A 151 14.23 0.64 0.78
C SER A 151 14.69 0.80 -0.66
N LYS A 152 14.45 1.99 -1.20
CA LYS A 152 14.90 2.39 -2.53
C LYS A 152 15.38 3.82 -2.48
N THR A 153 16.54 4.09 -3.07
CA THR A 153 17.02 5.45 -3.29
C THR A 153 16.33 6.02 -4.52
N LEU A 154 15.68 7.17 -4.35
CA LEU A 154 15.00 7.84 -5.43
C LEU A 154 15.99 8.60 -6.29
N ALA A 155 15.74 8.65 -7.62
CA ALA A 155 16.55 9.45 -8.51
C ALA A 155 16.38 10.93 -8.15
N THR A 156 17.49 11.61 -7.83
CA THR A 156 17.46 13.06 -7.66
C THR A 156 17.44 13.71 -9.04
N ALA A 157 16.61 14.76 -9.20
CA ALA A 157 16.65 15.57 -10.39
C ALA A 157 18.04 16.20 -10.53
N PRO A 158 18.62 16.25 -11.75
CA PRO A 158 19.91 16.87 -11.97
C PRO A 158 19.92 18.35 -11.64
#